data_b0b8ac8452456d1316d89453870bdbe0
#
_entry.id   b0b8ac8452456d1316d89453870bdbe0
#
_cell.length_a   1.000
_cell.length_b   1.000
_cell.length_c   1.000
_cell.angle_alpha   90.00
_cell.angle_beta   90.00
_cell.angle_gamma   90.00
#
_symmetry.space_group_name_H-M   'P 1'
#
loop_
_entity.id
_entity.type
_entity.pdbx_description
1 polymer ?
#
loop_
_entity_poly.entity_id
_entity_poly.type
_entity_poly.pdbx_seq_one_letter_code
_entity_poly.pdbx_strand_id
1 'polypeptide(L)'
;MKKQLLFLSVAAFIVLGGCGNESSGQPVSDMNHSEMNHSSSGEVPNGLKEANNPTYPVGSEAIIQSEHMEGMKGAKATIVGAYDTTAYAVSYTPTTGGEPVKNHKWVIHEEIKDVSNQTLKPGTEVTLEADHMPGMKDAIAVIDSAEDTTVYMVDYTPATGGEPVKNHKWVTESELSAK
;
A
#
# COMPACT_ATOMS: atom_id res chain seq x y z
N MET A 1 38.93 14.71 -68.40
CA MET A 1 39.77 13.60 -68.83
C MET A 1 39.75 12.53 -67.75
N LYS A 2 39.37 11.33 -68.22
CA LYS A 2 39.68 9.99 -67.63
C LYS A 2 39.06 9.68 -66.25
N LYS A 3 38.12 8.82 -66.18
CA LYS A 3 37.89 7.38 -66.35
C LYS A 3 37.59 6.74 -65.00
N GLN A 4 36.35 6.32 -64.84
CA GLN A 4 35.81 5.00 -64.48
C GLN A 4 36.71 4.08 -63.61
N LEU A 5 36.10 3.51 -62.55
CA LEU A 5 35.85 2.06 -62.54
C LEU A 5 34.88 1.66 -61.38
N LEU A 6 33.84 0.96 -61.78
CA LEU A 6 32.93 0.15 -60.92
C LEU A 6 33.71 -1.04 -60.33
N PHE A 7 33.41 -1.40 -59.08
CA PHE A 7 33.46 -2.78 -58.66
C PHE A 7 32.26 -3.13 -57.77
N LEU A 8 31.41 -3.98 -58.33
CA LEU A 8 30.39 -4.72 -57.64
C LEU A 8 31.07 -5.82 -56.83
N SER A 9 30.79 -6.00 -55.57
CA SER A 9 31.11 -7.19 -54.79
C SER A 9 29.92 -7.62 -53.99
N VAL A 10 29.26 -8.66 -54.47
CA VAL A 10 28.25 -9.43 -53.74
C VAL A 10 28.98 -10.27 -52.69
N ALA A 11 28.69 -10.14 -51.45
CA ALA A 11 29.08 -11.08 -50.42
C ALA A 11 27.83 -11.61 -49.70
N ALA A 12 27.59 -12.90 -49.96
CA ALA A 12 26.59 -13.70 -49.26
C ALA A 12 27.01 -13.92 -47.83
N PHE A 13 26.16 -13.63 -46.86
CA PHE A 13 26.38 -13.98 -45.44
C PHE A 13 25.54 -15.21 -45.08
N ILE A 14 26.25 -16.23 -44.72
CA ILE A 14 25.81 -17.50 -44.20
C ILE A 14 25.29 -17.24 -42.75
N VAL A 15 24.05 -17.63 -42.49
CA VAL A 15 23.46 -17.66 -41.15
C VAL A 15 23.96 -18.89 -40.43
N LEU A 16 24.79 -18.69 -39.43
CA LEU A 16 25.12 -19.70 -38.43
C LEU A 16 24.33 -19.40 -37.18
N GLY A 17 23.39 -20.24 -36.82
CA GLY A 17 22.67 -20.21 -35.58
C GLY A 17 23.59 -20.46 -34.41
N GLY A 18 23.62 -19.51 -33.47
CA GLY A 18 24.23 -19.62 -32.17
C GLY A 18 23.14 -19.40 -31.09
N CYS A 19 22.74 -20.46 -30.41
CA CYS A 19 21.98 -20.35 -29.16
C CYS A 19 22.90 -19.73 -28.09
N GLY A 20 22.75 -18.46 -27.86
CA GLY A 20 23.28 -17.77 -26.70
C GLY A 20 22.11 -17.40 -25.81
N ASN A 21 22.05 -18.00 -24.63
CA ASN A 21 21.12 -17.66 -23.55
C ASN A 21 21.53 -16.33 -22.96
N GLU A 22 21.09 -15.23 -23.55
CA GLU A 22 21.19 -13.91 -22.92
C GLU A 22 19.97 -13.72 -22.04
N SER A 23 20.20 -13.82 -20.74
CA SER A 23 19.30 -13.35 -19.71
C SER A 23 19.12 -11.83 -19.91
N SER A 24 18.11 -11.48 -20.69
CA SER A 24 17.60 -10.10 -20.73
C SER A 24 17.00 -9.78 -19.37
N GLY A 25 17.75 -9.03 -18.56
CA GLY A 25 17.19 -8.35 -17.38
C GLY A 25 16.03 -7.50 -17.86
N GLN A 26 14.81 -7.96 -17.61
CA GLN A 26 13.65 -7.11 -17.70
C GLN A 26 13.81 -6.02 -16.63
N PRO A 27 13.58 -4.74 -16.97
CA PRO A 27 13.44 -3.74 -15.95
C PRO A 27 12.31 -4.19 -15.02
N VAL A 28 12.62 -4.32 -13.72
CA VAL A 28 11.60 -4.47 -12.69
C VAL A 28 10.69 -3.26 -12.85
N SER A 29 9.49 -3.51 -13.33
CA SER A 29 8.43 -2.51 -13.40
C SER A 29 8.25 -1.98 -11.99
N ASP A 30 8.39 -0.66 -11.81
CA ASP A 30 7.88 0.03 -10.63
C ASP A 30 6.48 -0.52 -10.39
N MET A 31 6.28 -1.23 -9.28
CA MET A 31 4.95 -1.68 -8.89
C MET A 31 4.15 -0.42 -8.61
N ASN A 32 3.31 -0.08 -9.58
CA ASN A 32 2.42 1.05 -9.48
C ASN A 32 1.40 0.71 -8.38
N HIS A 33 1.53 1.33 -7.20
CA HIS A 33 0.63 1.13 -6.07
C HIS A 33 -0.85 1.36 -6.43
N SER A 34 -1.13 2.02 -7.55
CA SER A 34 -2.49 2.29 -8.04
C SER A 34 -3.23 1.05 -8.60
N GLU A 35 -2.54 -0.07 -8.83
CA GLU A 35 -3.17 -1.28 -9.40
C GLU A 35 -3.43 -2.38 -8.34
N MET A 36 -3.00 -2.20 -7.08
CA MET A 36 -3.24 -3.18 -6.04
C MET A 36 -4.63 -3.02 -5.43
N ASN A 37 -5.42 -4.09 -5.45
CA ASN A 37 -6.66 -4.17 -4.70
C ASN A 37 -6.32 -4.37 -3.21
N HIS A 38 -6.55 -3.36 -2.39
CA HIS A 38 -6.27 -3.34 -0.95
C HIS A 38 -7.39 -3.97 -0.10
N SER A 39 -8.10 -4.93 -0.65
CA SER A 39 -9.04 -5.75 0.12
C SER A 39 -8.30 -6.65 1.09
N SER A 40 -8.86 -6.82 2.29
CA SER A 40 -8.33 -7.73 3.31
C SER A 40 -9.33 -8.83 3.69
N SER A 41 -8.88 -9.81 4.48
CA SER A 41 -9.75 -10.87 5.02
C SER A 41 -10.82 -10.35 5.99
N GLY A 42 -10.63 -9.13 6.52
CA GLY A 42 -11.46 -8.59 7.60
C GLY A 42 -11.04 -9.05 8.99
N GLU A 43 -10.04 -9.92 9.12
CA GLU A 43 -9.47 -10.29 10.41
C GLU A 43 -8.82 -9.08 11.07
N VAL A 44 -9.00 -8.93 12.37
CA VAL A 44 -8.42 -7.86 13.16
C VAL A 44 -7.41 -8.42 14.17
N PRO A 45 -6.40 -7.63 14.59
CA PRO A 45 -5.44 -8.06 15.60
C PRO A 45 -6.11 -8.46 16.91
N ASN A 46 -5.49 -9.41 17.61
CA ASN A 46 -5.93 -9.81 18.94
C ASN A 46 -5.80 -8.64 19.93
N GLY A 47 -6.82 -8.45 20.75
CA GLY A 47 -6.83 -7.41 21.78
C GLY A 47 -7.33 -6.05 21.32
N LEU A 48 -7.56 -5.85 20.02
CA LEU A 48 -8.17 -4.64 19.49
C LEU A 48 -9.59 -4.45 20.06
N LYS A 49 -9.88 -3.26 20.59
CA LYS A 49 -11.14 -2.96 21.28
C LYS A 49 -12.14 -2.34 20.33
N GLU A 50 -13.33 -2.94 20.26
CA GLU A 50 -14.45 -2.32 19.57
C GLU A 50 -14.81 -0.97 20.22
N ALA A 51 -15.06 0.05 19.40
CA ALA A 51 -15.49 1.37 19.87
C ALA A 51 -16.93 1.31 20.41
N ASN A 52 -17.14 1.89 21.60
CA ASN A 52 -18.45 1.82 22.27
C ASN A 52 -19.43 2.85 21.76
N ASN A 53 -19.31 3.75 21.06
CA ASN A 53 -20.27 4.70 20.43
C ASN A 53 -19.55 5.48 19.33
N PRO A 54 -19.08 4.80 18.28
CA PRO A 54 -18.35 5.45 17.21
C PRO A 54 -19.22 6.50 16.51
N THR A 55 -18.61 7.56 16.03
CA THR A 55 -19.29 8.61 15.25
C THR A 55 -19.98 8.00 14.01
N TYR A 56 -19.35 6.97 13.45
CA TYR A 56 -19.90 6.20 12.31
C TYR A 56 -20.14 4.74 12.74
N PRO A 57 -21.38 4.38 13.13
CA PRO A 57 -21.69 3.01 13.55
C PRO A 57 -21.48 1.98 12.43
N VAL A 58 -21.18 0.73 12.80
CA VAL A 58 -21.08 -0.38 11.84
C VAL A 58 -22.37 -0.49 11.02
N GLY A 59 -22.25 -0.64 9.71
CA GLY A 59 -23.35 -0.65 8.74
C GLY A 59 -23.77 0.74 8.24
N SER A 60 -23.28 1.84 8.85
CA SER A 60 -23.56 3.19 8.35
C SER A 60 -22.67 3.53 7.14
N GLU A 61 -23.04 4.61 6.43
CA GLU A 61 -22.29 5.15 5.30
C GLU A 61 -21.59 6.45 5.70
N ALA A 62 -20.35 6.64 5.20
CA ALA A 62 -19.58 7.87 5.32
C ALA A 62 -18.89 8.19 4.00
N ILE A 63 -18.37 9.42 3.86
CA ILE A 63 -17.53 9.82 2.73
C ILE A 63 -16.08 9.89 3.19
N ILE A 64 -15.18 9.20 2.48
CA ILE A 64 -13.76 9.23 2.76
C ILE A 64 -13.18 10.57 2.30
N GLN A 65 -12.44 11.23 3.17
CA GLN A 65 -11.79 12.52 2.90
C GLN A 65 -10.29 12.38 2.62
N SER A 66 -9.69 11.25 3.02
CA SER A 66 -8.27 10.95 2.81
C SER A 66 -7.99 10.41 1.40
N GLU A 67 -6.75 10.52 1.00
CA GLU A 67 -6.24 10.08 -0.31
C GLU A 67 -5.00 9.20 -0.13
N HIS A 68 -5.11 8.17 0.74
CA HIS A 68 -4.02 7.20 0.95
C HIS A 68 -3.74 6.40 -0.32
N MET A 69 -4.76 6.21 -1.14
CA MET A 69 -4.72 5.51 -2.41
C MET A 69 -5.58 6.21 -3.45
N GLU A 70 -5.29 5.97 -4.71
CA GLU A 70 -6.03 6.51 -5.83
C GLU A 70 -7.53 6.16 -5.75
N GLY A 71 -8.38 7.16 -5.94
CA GLY A 71 -9.83 7.02 -5.93
C GLY A 71 -10.46 6.84 -4.55
N MET A 72 -9.70 6.94 -3.48
CA MET A 72 -10.21 6.82 -2.11
C MET A 72 -10.97 8.08 -1.69
N LYS A 73 -10.42 9.26 -1.99
CA LYS A 73 -11.03 10.54 -1.66
C LYS A 73 -12.35 10.76 -2.39
N GLY A 74 -13.38 11.09 -1.63
CA GLY A 74 -14.75 11.27 -2.12
C GLY A 74 -15.51 9.95 -2.33
N ALA A 75 -14.88 8.80 -2.16
CA ALA A 75 -15.56 7.52 -2.21
C ALA A 75 -16.55 7.37 -1.06
N LYS A 76 -17.71 6.77 -1.39
CA LYS A 76 -18.71 6.39 -0.39
C LYS A 76 -18.27 5.06 0.22
N ALA A 77 -18.07 5.06 1.53
CA ALA A 77 -17.70 3.89 2.30
C ALA A 77 -18.86 3.37 3.14
N THR A 78 -18.90 2.06 3.33
CA THR A 78 -19.72 1.39 4.35
C THR A 78 -18.80 0.99 5.50
N ILE A 79 -19.16 1.34 6.72
CA ILE A 79 -18.40 0.98 7.92
C ILE A 79 -18.60 -0.51 8.22
N VAL A 80 -17.51 -1.28 8.27
CA VAL A 80 -17.54 -2.72 8.57
C VAL A 80 -17.02 -3.03 9.98
N GLY A 81 -16.20 -2.12 10.54
CA GLY A 81 -15.71 -2.20 11.91
C GLY A 81 -15.29 -0.83 12.42
N ALA A 82 -15.34 -0.62 13.73
CA ALA A 82 -14.92 0.60 14.41
C ALA A 82 -14.21 0.23 15.71
N TYR A 83 -13.00 0.75 15.93
CA TYR A 83 -12.14 0.32 17.04
C TYR A 83 -11.41 1.51 17.65
N ASP A 84 -11.29 1.50 18.99
CA ASP A 84 -10.55 2.53 19.74
C ASP A 84 -9.11 2.08 19.94
N THR A 85 -8.15 2.81 19.36
CA THR A 85 -6.72 2.49 19.40
C THR A 85 -5.87 3.75 19.13
N THR A 86 -4.54 3.57 19.09
CA THR A 86 -3.61 4.55 18.54
C THR A 86 -3.25 4.19 17.10
N ALA A 87 -3.51 5.08 16.16
CA ALA A 87 -3.08 4.97 14.77
C ALA A 87 -1.72 5.66 14.58
N TYR A 88 -0.82 5.00 13.83
CA TYR A 88 0.52 5.50 13.52
C TYR A 88 0.70 5.65 12.01
N ALA A 89 1.25 6.80 11.60
CA ALA A 89 1.91 6.88 10.32
C ALA A 89 3.35 6.35 10.48
N VAL A 90 3.81 5.55 9.52
CA VAL A 90 5.11 4.88 9.58
C VAL A 90 5.89 4.98 8.28
N SER A 91 7.22 5.04 8.40
CA SER A 91 8.14 4.90 7.27
C SER A 91 8.94 3.62 7.42
N TYR A 92 9.02 2.80 6.36
CA TYR A 92 9.71 1.51 6.40
C TYR A 92 10.31 1.15 5.03
N THR A 93 11.22 0.18 5.02
CA THR A 93 11.70 -0.46 3.79
C THR A 93 11.09 -1.86 3.71
N PRO A 94 10.41 -2.21 2.60
CA PRO A 94 9.79 -3.53 2.47
C PRO A 94 10.80 -4.67 2.62
N THR A 95 10.43 -5.74 3.35
CA THR A 95 11.26 -6.94 3.53
C THR A 95 11.52 -7.68 2.21
N THR A 96 10.66 -7.47 1.22
CA THR A 96 10.80 -7.99 -0.15
C THR A 96 11.77 -7.17 -1.01
N GLY A 97 12.34 -6.10 -0.46
CA GLY A 97 13.15 -5.13 -1.20
C GLY A 97 12.31 -4.09 -1.94
N GLY A 98 12.98 -3.13 -2.56
CA GLY A 98 12.34 -2.01 -3.26
C GLY A 98 12.61 -0.67 -2.58
N GLU A 99 11.93 0.38 -3.07
CA GLU A 99 12.06 1.72 -2.53
C GLU A 99 11.41 1.84 -1.13
N PRO A 100 12.00 2.67 -0.24
CA PRO A 100 11.41 2.93 1.06
C PRO A 100 10.02 3.57 0.93
N VAL A 101 9.07 3.02 1.66
CA VAL A 101 7.73 3.60 1.83
C VAL A 101 7.79 4.67 2.91
N LYS A 102 7.28 5.86 2.61
CA LYS A 102 7.28 7.00 3.53
C LYS A 102 5.87 7.36 3.95
N ASN A 103 5.71 7.68 5.25
CA ASN A 103 4.47 8.19 5.81
C ASN A 103 3.24 7.33 5.45
N HIS A 104 3.41 6.00 5.49
CA HIS A 104 2.30 5.07 5.26
C HIS A 104 1.26 5.22 6.36
N LYS A 105 0.02 5.37 5.98
CA LYS A 105 -1.15 5.50 6.85
C LYS A 105 -2.11 4.35 6.57
N TRP A 106 -2.56 3.65 7.58
CA TRP A 106 -2.25 3.68 8.99
C TRP A 106 -1.85 2.28 9.45
N VAL A 107 -1.00 2.21 10.47
CA VAL A 107 -0.75 1.01 11.25
C VAL A 107 -1.29 1.27 12.64
N ILE A 108 -1.99 0.33 13.26
CA ILE A 108 -2.52 0.49 14.61
C ILE A 108 -1.58 -0.11 15.65
N HIS A 109 -1.78 0.25 16.92
CA HIS A 109 -0.93 -0.18 18.03
C HIS A 109 -0.81 -1.70 18.11
N GLU A 110 -1.91 -2.42 17.90
CA GLU A 110 -2.00 -3.87 17.94
C GLU A 110 -1.37 -4.57 16.73
N GLU A 111 -0.90 -3.80 15.74
CA GLU A 111 -0.15 -4.29 14.57
C GLU A 111 1.36 -4.03 14.69
N ILE A 112 1.84 -3.71 15.89
CA ILE A 112 3.25 -3.50 16.19
C ILE A 112 3.72 -4.56 17.16
N LYS A 113 4.85 -5.20 16.86
CA LYS A 113 5.37 -6.34 17.60
C LYS A 113 5.94 -5.93 18.97
N ASP A 114 5.64 -6.73 20.00
CA ASP A 114 6.24 -6.64 21.33
C ASP A 114 6.20 -5.25 22.00
N VAL A 115 5.14 -4.45 21.71
CA VAL A 115 4.95 -3.13 22.31
C VAL A 115 4.25 -3.20 23.66
N SER A 116 4.57 -2.23 24.54
CA SER A 116 3.84 -1.99 25.78
C SER A 116 2.54 -1.22 25.48
N ASN A 117 1.62 -1.11 26.45
CA ASN A 117 0.38 -0.34 26.28
C ASN A 117 0.58 1.19 26.23
N GLN A 118 1.79 1.69 26.02
CA GLN A 118 2.07 3.11 25.92
C GLN A 118 2.14 3.56 24.47
N THR A 119 1.52 4.70 24.19
CA THR A 119 1.63 5.34 22.87
C THR A 119 3.09 5.60 22.51
N LEU A 120 3.49 5.13 21.33
CA LEU A 120 4.84 5.30 20.80
C LEU A 120 5.03 6.74 20.29
N LYS A 121 6.24 7.25 20.47
CA LYS A 121 6.59 8.62 20.05
C LYS A 121 7.16 8.62 18.63
N PRO A 122 6.99 9.72 17.88
CA PRO A 122 7.71 9.92 16.62
C PRO A 122 9.22 9.68 16.78
N GLY A 123 9.82 9.00 15.81
CA GLY A 123 11.23 8.59 15.82
C GLY A 123 11.51 7.24 16.51
N THR A 124 10.50 6.59 17.09
CA THR A 124 10.64 5.24 17.66
C THR A 124 10.75 4.22 16.54
N GLU A 125 11.77 3.34 16.62
CA GLU A 125 11.92 2.19 15.73
C GLU A 125 11.09 1.00 16.26
N VAL A 126 10.38 0.33 15.37
CA VAL A 126 9.48 -0.79 15.69
C VAL A 126 9.55 -1.87 14.63
N THR A 127 9.07 -3.08 14.95
CA THR A 127 8.82 -4.15 13.97
C THR A 127 7.33 -4.25 13.70
N LEU A 128 6.92 -4.26 12.45
CA LEU A 128 5.51 -4.33 12.04
C LEU A 128 5.00 -5.78 12.05
N GLU A 129 3.78 -5.99 12.55
CA GLU A 129 2.97 -7.19 12.32
C GLU A 129 1.89 -6.95 11.26
N ALA A 130 1.64 -5.68 10.93
CA ALA A 130 0.75 -5.28 9.85
C ALA A 130 1.15 -5.93 8.51
N ASP A 131 0.15 -6.40 7.76
CA ASP A 131 0.32 -7.02 6.45
C ASP A 131 -0.64 -6.39 5.43
N HIS A 132 -0.69 -5.04 5.40
CA HIS A 132 -1.56 -4.29 4.50
C HIS A 132 -1.00 -4.22 3.08
N MET A 133 0.32 -4.37 2.97
CA MET A 133 1.07 -4.27 1.71
C MET A 133 2.17 -5.33 1.63
N PRO A 134 2.55 -5.78 0.43
CA PRO A 134 3.66 -6.71 0.24
C PRO A 134 4.95 -6.22 0.92
N GLY A 135 5.55 -7.08 1.74
CA GLY A 135 6.80 -6.78 2.44
C GLY A 135 6.66 -5.86 3.66
N MET A 136 5.44 -5.56 4.11
CA MET A 136 5.21 -4.78 5.32
C MET A 136 5.44 -5.61 6.58
N LYS A 137 4.94 -6.83 6.60
CA LYS A 137 5.11 -7.74 7.73
C LYS A 137 6.58 -8.01 8.03
N ASP A 138 6.94 -7.95 9.31
CA ASP A 138 8.30 -8.06 9.84
C ASP A 138 9.28 -6.95 9.37
N ALA A 139 8.80 -5.91 8.69
CA ALA A 139 9.61 -4.76 8.34
C ALA A 139 9.97 -3.94 9.60
N ILE A 140 11.20 -3.41 9.61
CA ILE A 140 11.59 -2.39 10.58
C ILE A 140 11.07 -1.04 10.09
N ALA A 141 10.30 -0.38 10.94
CA ALA A 141 9.67 0.90 10.65
C ALA A 141 10.03 1.95 11.69
N VAL A 142 9.93 3.21 11.29
CA VAL A 142 10.03 4.36 12.20
C VAL A 142 8.66 4.99 12.29
N ILE A 143 8.22 5.30 13.52
CA ILE A 143 6.99 6.05 13.76
C ILE A 143 7.17 7.49 13.29
N ASP A 144 6.34 7.94 12.36
CA ASP A 144 6.33 9.32 11.87
C ASP A 144 5.37 10.20 12.70
N SER A 145 4.20 9.67 13.03
CA SER A 145 3.20 10.34 13.88
C SER A 145 2.32 9.32 14.61
N ALA A 146 1.62 9.77 15.65
CA ALA A 146 0.69 8.98 16.44
C ALA A 146 -0.60 9.80 16.69
N GLU A 147 -1.75 9.15 16.63
CA GLU A 147 -3.08 9.72 16.87
C GLU A 147 -3.92 8.70 17.66
N ASP A 148 -4.34 9.07 18.88
CA ASP A 148 -5.32 8.30 19.65
C ASP A 148 -6.71 8.61 19.10
N THR A 149 -7.37 7.62 18.48
CA THR A 149 -8.59 7.84 17.71
C THR A 149 -9.41 6.57 17.58
N THR A 150 -10.64 6.69 17.08
CA THR A 150 -11.36 5.57 16.52
C THR A 150 -10.88 5.34 15.09
N VAL A 151 -10.44 4.11 14.79
CA VAL A 151 -10.14 3.66 13.43
C VAL A 151 -11.28 2.82 12.88
N TYR A 152 -11.47 2.90 11.57
CA TYR A 152 -12.56 2.21 10.87
C TYR A 152 -12.01 1.26 9.84
N MET A 153 -12.61 0.06 9.79
CA MET A 153 -12.51 -0.83 8.64
C MET A 153 -13.68 -0.53 7.72
N VAL A 154 -13.41 -0.38 6.43
CA VAL A 154 -14.42 0.10 5.48
C VAL A 154 -14.45 -0.72 4.20
N ASP A 155 -15.65 -0.87 3.64
CA ASP A 155 -15.89 -1.28 2.25
C ASP A 155 -16.14 -0.04 1.41
N TYR A 156 -15.51 0.10 0.25
CA TYR A 156 -15.79 1.19 -0.67
C TYR A 156 -15.55 0.80 -2.13
N THR A 157 -16.13 1.58 -3.04
CA THR A 157 -15.78 1.53 -4.46
C THR A 157 -15.04 2.82 -4.79
N PRO A 158 -13.84 2.75 -5.42
CA PRO A 158 -13.08 3.96 -5.76
C PRO A 158 -13.93 4.98 -6.52
N ALA A 159 -13.80 6.26 -6.17
CA ALA A 159 -14.53 7.35 -6.84
C ALA A 159 -14.14 7.49 -8.33
N THR A 160 -12.95 7.01 -8.69
CA THR A 160 -12.45 6.92 -10.08
C THR A 160 -13.02 5.72 -10.85
N GLY A 161 -13.80 4.85 -10.20
CA GLY A 161 -14.28 3.58 -10.73
C GLY A 161 -13.30 2.44 -10.46
N GLY A 162 -13.68 1.22 -10.82
CA GLY A 162 -12.89 0.02 -10.62
C GLY A 162 -13.56 -0.99 -9.68
N GLU A 163 -12.78 -1.99 -9.29
CA GLU A 163 -13.28 -3.07 -8.42
C GLU A 163 -13.50 -2.56 -6.98
N PRO A 164 -14.58 -3.03 -6.31
CA PRO A 164 -14.80 -2.72 -4.91
C PRO A 164 -13.65 -3.19 -4.02
N VAL A 165 -13.25 -2.35 -3.08
CA VAL A 165 -12.30 -2.69 -2.02
C VAL A 165 -13.08 -3.13 -0.79
N LYS A 166 -12.72 -4.29 -0.23
CA LYS A 166 -13.38 -4.91 0.90
C LYS A 166 -12.48 -4.94 2.13
N ASN A 167 -13.08 -4.63 3.30
CA ASN A 167 -12.39 -4.66 4.58
C ASN A 167 -11.09 -3.86 4.58
N HIS A 168 -11.06 -2.70 3.93
CA HIS A 168 -9.88 -1.84 3.91
C HIS A 168 -9.53 -1.38 5.32
N LYS A 169 -8.28 -1.51 5.70
CA LYS A 169 -7.68 -1.09 6.96
C LYS A 169 -6.60 -0.06 6.68
N TRP A 170 -6.56 1.04 7.32
CA TRP A 170 -7.47 1.68 8.28
C TRP A 170 -7.79 3.08 7.79
N VAL A 171 -8.91 3.62 8.24
CA VAL A 171 -9.27 5.03 8.08
C VAL A 171 -9.53 5.59 9.47
N THR A 172 -8.98 6.76 9.80
CA THR A 172 -9.25 7.41 11.11
C THR A 172 -10.56 8.18 11.09
N GLU A 173 -11.10 8.49 12.26
CA GLU A 173 -12.35 9.25 12.37
C GLU A 173 -12.26 10.60 11.66
N SER A 174 -11.11 11.29 11.78
CA SER A 174 -10.87 12.58 11.13
C SER A 174 -10.85 12.53 9.61
N GLU A 175 -10.69 11.36 9.03
CA GLU A 175 -10.65 11.10 7.58
C GLU A 175 -12.02 10.71 7.00
N LEU A 176 -13.06 10.74 7.81
CA LEU A 176 -14.44 10.49 7.39
C LEU A 176 -15.30 11.75 7.58
N SER A 177 -16.33 11.86 6.75
CA SER A 177 -17.39 12.86 6.95
C SER A 177 -18.77 12.21 6.79
N ALA A 178 -19.77 12.82 7.39
CA ALA A 178 -21.16 12.42 7.17
C ALA A 178 -21.53 12.57 5.68
N LYS A 179 -22.43 11.71 5.23
CA LYS A 179 -23.00 11.73 3.88
C LYS A 179 -23.93 12.91 3.69
#